data_d1f1103ca39b6531aaf02d4962415dbf
#
_entry.id   d1f1103ca39b6531aaf02d4962415dbf
#
_cell.length_a   1.000
_cell.length_b   1.000
_cell.length_c   1.000
_cell.angle_alpha   90.00
_cell.angle_beta   90.00
_cell.angle_gamma   90.00
#
_symmetry.space_group_name_H-M   'P 1'
#
loop_
_entity.id
_entity.type
_entity.pdbx_description
1 polymer ?
#
loop_
_entity_poly.entity_id
_entity_poly.type
_entity_poly.pdbx_seq_one_letter_code
_entity_poly.pdbx_strand_id
1 'polypeptide(L)' 'TRLRNLTKKLKAIEQLKDRRDRGEVLEQTQLQKIDTEAEIRRELQSLGG' A
#
# COMPACT_ATOMS: atom_id res chain seq x y z
N THR A 1 5.42 11.38 11.52
CA THR A 1 4.97 10.33 12.43
C THR A 1 4.74 9.00 11.71
N ARG A 2 4.74 7.94 12.47
CA ARG A 2 4.54 6.59 11.95
C ARG A 2 3.19 6.46 11.22
N LEU A 3 2.18 6.99 11.84
CA LEU A 3 0.83 6.96 11.27
C LEU A 3 0.78 7.64 9.90
N ARG A 4 1.40 8.79 9.80
CA ARG A 4 1.44 9.54 8.56
C ARG A 4 2.19 8.78 7.47
N ASN A 5 3.33 8.19 7.83
CA ASN A 5 4.12 7.42 6.88
C ASN A 5 3.36 6.21 6.36
N LEU A 6 2.66 5.52 7.24
CA LEU A 6 1.86 4.37 6.86
C LEU A 6 0.72 4.77 5.93
N THR A 7 0.07 5.89 6.21
CA THR A 7 -1.00 6.40 5.36
C THR A 7 -0.49 6.74 3.95
N LYS A 8 0.68 7.35 3.87
CA LYS A 8 1.29 7.65 2.57
C LYS A 8 1.60 6.39 1.79
N LYS A 9 2.12 5.38 2.48
CA LYS A 9 2.41 4.10 1.84
C LYS A 9 1.13 3.46 1.30
N LEU A 10 0.06 3.49 2.07
CA LEU A 10 -1.21 2.95 1.62
C LEU A 10 -1.74 3.66 0.39
N LYS A 11 -1.64 4.99 0.35
CA LYS A 11 -2.08 5.75 -0.81
C LYS A 11 -1.30 5.35 -2.07
N ALA A 12 0.01 5.20 -1.93
CA ALA A 12 0.84 4.77 -3.05
C ALA A 12 0.41 3.38 -3.54
N ILE A 13 0.14 2.48 -2.61
CA ILE A 13 -0.30 1.13 -2.95
C ILE A 13 -1.66 1.16 -3.64
N GLU A 14 -2.58 1.98 -3.17
CA GLU A 14 -3.89 2.12 -3.79
C GLU A 14 -3.78 2.59 -5.24
N GLN A 15 -2.88 3.54 -5.50
CA GLN A 15 -2.64 4.00 -6.86
C GLN A 15 -2.09 2.89 -7.74
N LEU A 16 -1.18 2.07 -7.21
CA LEU A 16 -0.65 0.94 -7.94
C LEU A 16 -1.73 -0.09 -8.26
N LYS A 17 -2.60 -0.36 -7.29
CA LYS A 17 -3.72 -1.26 -7.50
C LYS A 17 -4.66 -0.76 -8.59
N ASP A 18 -4.93 0.53 -8.59
CA ASP A 18 -5.78 1.15 -9.58
C ASP A 18 -5.21 0.96 -10.99
N ARG A 19 -3.91 1.18 -11.13
CA ARG A 19 -3.24 0.97 -12.41
C ARG A 19 -3.34 -0.48 -12.86
N ARG A 20 -3.13 -1.41 -11.93
CA ARG A 20 -3.24 -2.83 -12.23
C ARG A 20 -4.65 -3.19 -12.71
N ASP A 21 -5.66 -2.63 -12.05
CA ASP A 21 -7.05 -2.89 -12.41
C ASP A 21 -7.39 -2.34 -13.80
N ARG A 22 -6.68 -1.30 -14.23
CA ARG A 22 -6.86 -0.74 -15.56
C ARG A 22 -6.15 -1.53 -16.65
N GLY A 23 -5.40 -2.55 -16.25
CA GLY A 23 -4.69 -3.39 -17.19
C GLY A 23 -3.24 -3.01 -17.43
N GLU A 24 -2.70 -2.08 -16.64
CA GLU A 24 -1.29 -1.72 -16.75
C GLU A 24 -0.41 -2.81 -16.16
N VAL A 25 0.74 -3.02 -16.78
CA VAL A 25 1.73 -3.97 -16.28
C VAL A 25 2.60 -3.27 -15.24
N LEU A 26 2.60 -3.83 -14.02
CA LEU A 26 3.42 -3.29 -12.94
C LEU A 26 4.73 -4.04 -12.84
N GLU A 27 5.79 -3.35 -12.41
CA GLU A 27 7.08 -3.96 -12.17
C GLU A 27 7.02 -4.81 -10.90
N GLN A 28 7.98 -5.73 -10.79
CA GLN A 28 8.03 -6.64 -9.64
C GLN A 28 8.12 -5.88 -8.32
N THR A 29 8.90 -4.80 -8.28
CA THR A 29 9.02 -3.99 -7.07
C THR A 29 7.70 -3.36 -6.69
N GLN A 30 6.90 -2.96 -7.67
CA GLN A 30 5.57 -2.39 -7.42
C GLN A 30 4.61 -3.45 -6.90
N LEU A 31 4.67 -4.65 -7.45
CA LEU A 31 3.85 -5.76 -6.97
C LEU A 31 4.18 -6.13 -5.53
N GLN A 32 5.46 -6.07 -5.17
CA GLN A 32 5.88 -6.30 -3.80
C GLN A 32 5.30 -5.27 -2.84
N LYS A 33 5.21 -4.02 -3.26
CA LYS A 33 4.59 -2.97 -2.44
C LYS A 33 3.12 -3.28 -2.19
N ILE A 34 2.42 -3.78 -3.19
CA ILE A 34 1.02 -4.17 -3.03
C ILE A 34 0.90 -5.31 -2.02
N ASP A 35 1.84 -6.24 -2.04
CA ASP A 35 1.85 -7.35 -1.09
C ASP A 35 2.02 -6.88 0.36
N THR A 36 2.68 -5.76 0.58
CA THR A 36 2.88 -5.23 1.94
C THR A 36 1.65 -4.51 2.47
N GLU A 37 0.61 -4.34 1.67
CA GLU A 37 -0.60 -3.62 2.09
C GLU A 37 -1.20 -4.21 3.36
N ALA A 38 -1.31 -5.53 3.43
CA ALA A 38 -1.92 -6.18 4.59
C ALA A 38 -1.13 -5.88 5.87
N GLU A 39 0.19 -5.87 5.78
CA GLU A 39 1.04 -5.55 6.92
C GLU A 39 0.86 -4.11 7.36
N ILE A 40 0.80 -3.19 6.40
CA ILE A 40 0.63 -1.77 6.69
C ILE A 40 -0.73 -1.52 7.35
N ARG A 41 -1.77 -2.17 6.86
CA ARG A 41 -3.11 -2.04 7.46
C ARG A 41 -3.13 -2.58 8.88
N ARG A 42 -2.42 -3.66 9.12
CA ARG A 42 -2.30 -4.24 10.45
C ARG A 42 -1.64 -3.26 11.42
N GLU A 43 -0.55 -2.63 10.98
CA GLU A 43 0.13 -1.64 11.81
C GLU A 43 -0.77 -0.45 12.10
N LEU A 44 -1.52 0.00 11.10
CA LEU A 44 -2.45 1.12 11.28
C LEU A 44 -3.52 0.79 12.32
N GLN A 45 -4.07 -0.43 12.28
CA GLN A 45 -5.04 -0.85 13.26
C GLN A 45 -4.45 -0.88 14.67
N SER A 46 -3.22 -1.33 14.76
CA SER A 46 -2.53 -1.40 16.05
C SER A 46 -2.24 0.00 16.61
N LEU A 47 -1.93 0.97 15.75
CA LEU A 47 -1.63 2.33 16.17
C LEU A 47 -2.90 3.19 16.32
N GLY A 48 -3.88 2.92 15.49
CA GLY A 48 -5.11 3.70 15.48
C GLY A 48 -6.13 3.33 16.53
N GLY A 49 -5.86 2.29 17.25
CA GLY A 49 -6.70 1.87 18.36
C GLY A 49 -7.79 0.95 18.02
#